data_3397bda347aebae3c108f5147faac3eb
#
_entry.id   3397bda347aebae3c108f5147faac3eb
#
_cell.length_a   1.000
_cell.length_b   1.000
_cell.length_c   1.000
_cell.angle_alpha   90.00
_cell.angle_beta   90.00
_cell.angle_gamma   90.00
#
_symmetry.space_group_name_H-M   'P 1'
#
loop_
_entity.id
_entity.type
_entity.pdbx_description
1 polymer ?
#
loop_
_entity_poly.entity_id
_entity_poly.type
_entity_poly.pdbx_seq_one_letter_code
_entity_poly.pdbx_strand_id
1 'polypeptide(L)'
;MTMRHINTALSFLYAGALYVFIFLPVAVLVIFSFQDGTLPVPPLHGLTLRWYGEVFADGKLMAALFNSLVVAIVSSAISCLLGFLAAYAFARYKLPASGLQRALIVAPMTVSTLIIGLGLLSLLSRLNVTLSLWTIGIGHVVINLPLCFAIIYASMGGHQVNIERAARDLGARDWQVMALVTAPMLMPSILAAFFLSVTFSWDEFIIAFLLSRFDVTLPVEIWSMLRSGLDPKTNAIGSVVFLISVAFLIIMELA
;
A
#
# COMPACT_ATOMS: atom_id res chain seq x y z
N MET A 1 34.50 -21.78 23.93
CA MET A 1 33.08 -21.55 24.25
C MET A 1 32.73 -20.07 24.43
N THR A 2 33.65 -19.25 24.87
CA THR A 2 33.44 -17.79 25.18
C THR A 2 33.23 -16.89 23.98
N MET A 3 33.93 -17.04 22.85
CA MET A 3 33.75 -16.17 21.67
C MET A 3 32.37 -16.30 21.02
N ARG A 4 31.76 -17.47 21.01
CA ARG A 4 30.42 -17.68 20.42
C ARG A 4 29.33 -16.97 21.22
N HIS A 5 29.43 -16.96 22.54
CA HIS A 5 28.50 -16.25 23.41
C HIS A 5 28.63 -14.72 23.31
N ILE A 6 29.88 -14.21 23.15
CA ILE A 6 30.14 -12.78 22.95
C ILE A 6 29.53 -12.30 21.63
N ASN A 7 29.74 -13.05 20.54
CA ASN A 7 29.17 -12.72 19.25
C ASN A 7 27.63 -12.76 19.27
N THR A 8 27.04 -13.74 19.97
CA THR A 8 25.58 -13.81 20.12
C THR A 8 25.05 -12.62 20.92
N ALA A 9 25.70 -12.26 22.02
CA ALA A 9 25.30 -11.10 22.83
C ALA A 9 25.42 -9.77 22.05
N LEU A 10 26.50 -9.60 21.29
CA LEU A 10 26.68 -8.43 20.40
C LEU A 10 25.61 -8.37 19.31
N SER A 11 25.22 -9.52 18.73
CA SER A 11 24.17 -9.58 17.73
C SER A 11 22.80 -9.17 18.30
N PHE A 12 22.47 -9.63 19.50
CA PHE A 12 21.23 -9.22 20.18
C PHE A 12 21.24 -7.73 20.57
N LEU A 13 22.38 -7.22 21.04
CA LEU A 13 22.53 -5.79 21.37
C LEU A 13 22.36 -4.94 20.11
N TYR A 14 23.01 -5.32 19.01
CA TYR A 14 22.89 -4.65 17.73
C TYR A 14 21.45 -4.67 17.19
N ALA A 15 20.81 -5.85 17.19
CA ALA A 15 19.42 -5.99 16.79
C ALA A 15 18.49 -5.13 17.67
N GLY A 16 18.68 -5.16 18.98
CA GLY A 16 17.92 -4.34 19.92
C GLY A 16 18.09 -2.85 19.66
N ALA A 17 19.33 -2.39 19.47
CA ALA A 17 19.61 -0.99 19.16
C ALA A 17 18.98 -0.56 17.83
N LEU A 18 19.01 -1.44 16.81
CA LEU A 18 18.36 -1.19 15.52
C LEU A 18 16.84 -1.06 15.66
N TYR A 19 16.20 -1.96 16.40
CA TYR A 19 14.75 -1.88 16.65
C TYR A 19 14.38 -0.62 17.42
N VAL A 20 15.13 -0.27 18.48
CA VAL A 20 14.91 0.96 19.22
C VAL A 20 15.03 2.17 18.30
N PHE A 21 16.06 2.24 17.47
CA PHE A 21 16.26 3.34 16.53
C PHE A 21 15.10 3.49 15.52
N ILE A 22 14.60 2.36 14.98
CA ILE A 22 13.50 2.35 14.00
C ILE A 22 12.17 2.73 14.67
N PHE A 23 11.87 2.19 15.85
CA PHE A 23 10.58 2.39 16.50
C PHE A 23 10.52 3.62 17.42
N LEU A 24 11.67 4.24 17.75
CA LEU A 24 11.71 5.41 18.61
C LEU A 24 10.83 6.57 18.10
N PRO A 25 10.87 6.96 16.80
CA PRO A 25 10.00 8.04 16.30
C PRO A 25 8.52 7.70 16.44
N VAL A 26 8.14 6.43 16.20
CA VAL A 26 6.76 5.97 16.35
C VAL A 26 6.34 5.98 17.83
N ALA A 27 7.21 5.51 18.71
CA ALA A 27 6.97 5.55 20.16
C ALA A 27 6.77 6.99 20.66
N VAL A 28 7.59 7.92 20.19
CA VAL A 28 7.46 9.35 20.50
C VAL A 28 6.12 9.89 20.01
N LEU A 29 5.74 9.60 18.77
CA LEU A 29 4.45 9.99 18.21
C LEU A 29 3.29 9.46 19.06
N VAL A 30 3.32 8.18 19.44
CA VAL A 30 2.28 7.55 20.26
C VAL A 30 2.26 8.16 21.67
N ILE A 31 3.39 8.39 22.31
CA ILE A 31 3.44 9.00 23.65
C ILE A 31 2.84 10.41 23.62
N PHE A 32 3.24 11.24 22.66
CA PHE A 32 2.73 12.61 22.54
C PHE A 32 1.29 12.70 22.05
N SER A 33 0.70 11.61 21.53
CA SER A 33 -0.73 11.57 21.24
C SER A 33 -1.62 11.60 22.49
N PHE A 34 -1.05 11.24 23.66
CA PHE A 34 -1.74 11.32 24.95
C PHE A 34 -1.42 12.59 25.74
N GLN A 35 -0.59 13.50 25.20
CA GLN A 35 -0.19 14.73 25.87
C GLN A 35 -1.41 15.63 26.20
N ASP A 36 -1.60 15.99 27.47
CA ASP A 36 -2.63 16.95 27.90
C ASP A 36 -2.07 18.39 27.85
N GLY A 37 -1.75 18.85 26.66
CA GLY A 37 -1.20 20.18 26.38
C GLY A 37 -1.61 20.63 24.99
N THR A 38 -1.32 21.86 24.64
CA THR A 38 -1.58 22.44 23.32
C THR A 38 -0.47 22.16 22.30
N LEU A 39 0.70 21.75 22.78
CA LEU A 39 1.85 21.44 21.92
C LEU A 39 2.40 20.06 22.26
N PRO A 40 2.80 19.26 21.24
CA PRO A 40 3.37 17.93 21.43
C PRO A 40 4.87 18.01 21.77
N VAL A 41 5.24 18.72 22.84
CA VAL A 41 6.63 18.93 23.26
C VAL A 41 6.81 18.63 24.75
N PRO A 42 8.01 18.20 25.19
CA PRO A 42 8.31 18.03 26.61
C PRO A 42 8.22 19.35 27.38
N PRO A 43 7.88 19.33 28.71
CA PRO A 43 7.53 18.16 29.52
C PRO A 43 6.11 17.65 29.27
N LEU A 44 5.86 16.35 29.58
CA LEU A 44 4.51 15.80 29.58
C LEU A 44 3.70 16.38 30.73
N HIS A 45 2.61 17.09 30.44
CA HIS A 45 1.77 17.75 31.44
C HIS A 45 0.65 16.85 32.01
N GLY A 46 0.42 15.69 31.41
CA GLY A 46 -0.60 14.73 31.80
C GLY A 46 -0.93 13.77 30.65
N LEU A 47 -1.79 12.79 30.92
CA LEU A 47 -2.28 11.85 29.91
C LEU A 47 -3.77 12.08 29.68
N THR A 48 -4.15 12.26 28.42
CA THR A 48 -5.55 12.47 28.01
C THR A 48 -5.89 11.65 26.76
N LEU A 49 -7.15 11.26 26.64
CA LEU A 49 -7.72 10.68 25.42
C LEU A 49 -8.53 11.69 24.61
N ARG A 50 -8.56 12.96 25.04
CA ARG A 50 -9.35 14.02 24.39
C ARG A 50 -9.09 14.10 22.90
N TRP A 51 -7.83 14.06 22.48
CA TRP A 51 -7.43 14.17 21.08
C TRP A 51 -7.99 13.06 20.19
N TYR A 52 -8.10 11.86 20.71
CA TYR A 52 -8.76 10.77 19.99
C TYR A 52 -10.26 11.03 19.83
N GLY A 53 -10.93 11.56 20.86
CA GLY A 53 -12.32 12.00 20.75
C GLY A 53 -12.51 13.09 19.68
N GLU A 54 -11.60 14.08 19.65
CA GLU A 54 -11.61 15.14 18.64
C GLU A 54 -11.30 14.63 17.23
N VAL A 55 -10.40 13.65 17.07
CA VAL A 55 -10.12 12.98 15.78
C VAL A 55 -11.37 12.30 15.25
N PHE A 56 -12.04 11.49 16.06
CA PHE A 56 -13.25 10.77 15.64
C PHE A 56 -14.48 11.67 15.45
N ALA A 57 -14.53 12.81 16.11
CA ALA A 57 -15.57 13.82 15.92
C ALA A 57 -15.33 14.71 14.70
N ASP A 58 -14.13 14.71 14.12
CA ASP A 58 -13.78 15.54 12.97
C ASP A 58 -14.26 14.89 11.66
N GLY A 59 -15.33 15.45 11.11
CA GLY A 59 -15.93 14.94 9.88
C GLY A 59 -15.00 14.98 8.67
N LYS A 60 -14.04 15.92 8.59
CA LYS A 60 -13.06 15.99 7.50
C LYS A 60 -12.05 14.85 7.60
N LEU A 61 -11.52 14.60 8.80
CA LEU A 61 -10.58 13.50 9.04
C LEU A 61 -11.25 12.14 8.78
N MET A 62 -12.51 11.97 9.23
CA MET A 62 -13.25 10.72 8.99
C MET A 62 -13.56 10.51 7.51
N ALA A 63 -13.92 11.56 6.79
CA ALA A 63 -14.10 11.49 5.34
C ALA A 63 -12.78 11.15 4.63
N ALA A 64 -11.67 11.78 4.99
CA ALA A 64 -10.35 11.51 4.42
C ALA A 64 -9.87 10.08 4.73
N LEU A 65 -10.13 9.57 5.94
CA LEU A 65 -9.85 8.18 6.32
C LEU A 65 -10.65 7.20 5.47
N PHE A 66 -11.95 7.43 5.32
CA PHE A 66 -12.81 6.59 4.48
C PHE A 66 -12.37 6.64 3.02
N ASN A 67 -12.05 7.82 2.49
CA ASN A 67 -11.53 8.00 1.14
C ASN A 67 -10.24 7.18 0.92
N SER A 68 -9.30 7.24 1.86
CA SER A 68 -8.07 6.45 1.80
C SER A 68 -8.34 4.94 1.75
N LEU A 69 -9.25 4.45 2.59
CA LEU A 69 -9.63 3.03 2.60
C LEU A 69 -10.24 2.61 1.27
N VAL A 70 -11.19 3.40 0.75
CA VAL A 70 -11.84 3.11 -0.53
C VAL A 70 -10.83 3.11 -1.67
N VAL A 71 -9.99 4.15 -1.77
CA VAL A 71 -8.95 4.24 -2.80
C VAL A 71 -7.98 3.07 -2.68
N ALA A 72 -7.48 2.77 -1.48
CA ALA A 72 -6.53 1.68 -1.26
C ALA A 72 -7.11 0.32 -1.68
N ILE A 73 -8.31 -0.01 -1.24
CA ILE A 73 -8.93 -1.31 -1.53
C ILE A 73 -9.29 -1.43 -3.02
N VAL A 74 -9.95 -0.41 -3.59
CA VAL A 74 -10.42 -0.46 -4.97
C VAL A 74 -9.26 -0.45 -5.96
N SER A 75 -8.28 0.44 -5.79
CA SER A 75 -7.12 0.50 -6.69
C SER A 75 -6.27 -0.76 -6.61
N SER A 76 -6.11 -1.34 -5.41
CA SER A 76 -5.37 -2.59 -5.23
C SER A 76 -6.09 -3.79 -5.86
N ALA A 77 -7.42 -3.87 -5.74
CA ALA A 77 -8.20 -4.91 -6.37
C ALA A 77 -8.08 -4.85 -7.91
N ILE A 78 -8.16 -3.63 -8.48
CA ILE A 78 -7.97 -3.41 -9.92
C ILE A 78 -6.53 -3.76 -10.33
N SER A 79 -5.53 -3.32 -9.56
CA SER A 79 -4.12 -3.61 -9.83
C SER A 79 -3.82 -5.11 -9.79
N CYS A 80 -4.37 -5.84 -8.82
CA CYS A 80 -4.23 -7.28 -8.73
C CYS A 80 -4.93 -8.01 -9.88
N LEU A 81 -6.13 -7.59 -10.24
CA LEU A 81 -6.86 -8.17 -11.37
C LEU A 81 -6.07 -7.99 -12.68
N LEU A 82 -5.64 -6.77 -12.97
CA LEU A 82 -4.86 -6.46 -14.17
C LEU A 82 -3.48 -7.14 -14.13
N GLY A 83 -2.82 -7.12 -12.96
CA GLY A 83 -1.55 -7.81 -12.73
C GLY A 83 -1.64 -9.31 -12.95
N PHE A 84 -2.71 -9.96 -12.44
CA PHE A 84 -2.98 -11.38 -12.67
C PHE A 84 -3.22 -11.69 -14.14
N LEU A 85 -4.07 -10.91 -14.82
CA LEU A 85 -4.35 -11.11 -16.25
C LEU A 85 -3.08 -10.96 -17.10
N ALA A 86 -2.27 -9.92 -16.81
CA ALA A 86 -0.99 -9.75 -17.47
C ALA A 86 -0.03 -10.91 -17.17
N ALA A 87 0.13 -11.29 -15.89
CA ALA A 87 0.99 -12.41 -15.50
C ALA A 87 0.58 -13.72 -16.20
N TYR A 88 -0.71 -14.02 -16.24
CA TYR A 88 -1.25 -15.19 -16.94
C TYR A 88 -0.93 -15.12 -18.44
N ALA A 89 -1.16 -13.97 -19.09
CA ALA A 89 -0.86 -13.80 -20.50
C ALA A 89 0.63 -14.04 -20.82
N PHE A 90 1.55 -13.45 -20.04
CA PHE A 90 2.98 -13.63 -20.23
C PHE A 90 3.49 -15.03 -19.90
N ALA A 91 2.84 -15.72 -18.97
CA ALA A 91 3.23 -17.08 -18.58
C ALA A 91 2.72 -18.16 -19.53
N ARG A 92 1.59 -17.94 -20.22
CA ARG A 92 0.90 -18.97 -20.99
C ARG A 92 0.87 -18.73 -22.50
N TYR A 93 1.04 -17.49 -22.96
CA TYR A 93 1.00 -17.16 -24.38
C TYR A 93 2.36 -16.64 -24.87
N LYS A 94 2.68 -16.97 -26.12
CA LYS A 94 3.86 -16.40 -26.80
C LYS A 94 3.49 -15.03 -27.37
N LEU A 95 3.73 -13.98 -26.59
CA LEU A 95 3.42 -12.61 -26.99
C LEU A 95 4.53 -12.03 -27.88
N PRO A 96 4.18 -11.33 -28.98
CA PRO A 96 5.17 -10.64 -29.80
C PRO A 96 5.84 -9.54 -28.95
N ALA A 97 7.14 -9.34 -29.12
CA ALA A 97 7.91 -8.34 -28.35
C ALA A 97 7.69 -8.41 -26.83
N SER A 98 7.54 -9.61 -26.27
CA SER A 98 7.22 -9.86 -24.84
C SER A 98 8.19 -9.15 -23.87
N GLY A 99 9.47 -9.03 -24.24
CA GLY A 99 10.47 -8.30 -23.46
C GLY A 99 10.13 -6.81 -23.30
N LEU A 100 9.77 -6.15 -24.41
CA LEU A 100 9.38 -4.74 -24.40
C LEU A 100 8.07 -4.51 -23.61
N GLN A 101 7.07 -5.35 -23.85
CA GLN A 101 5.79 -5.25 -23.13
C GLN A 101 5.97 -5.43 -21.62
N ARG A 102 6.80 -6.40 -21.19
CA ARG A 102 7.13 -6.58 -19.77
C ARG A 102 7.88 -5.36 -19.21
N ALA A 103 8.85 -4.84 -19.94
CA ALA A 103 9.57 -3.63 -19.55
C ALA A 103 8.62 -2.45 -19.38
N LEU A 104 7.62 -2.27 -20.25
CA LEU A 104 6.61 -1.22 -20.14
C LEU A 104 5.70 -1.40 -18.90
N ILE A 105 5.30 -2.64 -18.57
CA ILE A 105 4.51 -2.89 -17.35
C ILE A 105 5.32 -2.56 -16.10
N VAL A 106 6.62 -2.87 -16.09
CA VAL A 106 7.48 -2.66 -14.91
C VAL A 106 8.05 -1.24 -14.84
N ALA A 107 8.04 -0.50 -15.96
CA ALA A 107 8.60 0.85 -16.05
C ALA A 107 8.14 1.82 -14.93
N PRO A 108 6.87 1.85 -14.50
CA PRO A 108 6.46 2.74 -13.41
C PRO A 108 7.22 2.53 -12.09
N MET A 109 7.74 1.32 -11.82
CA MET A 109 8.56 1.09 -10.61
C MET A 109 9.93 1.77 -10.65
N THR A 110 10.41 2.15 -11.83
CA THR A 110 11.72 2.80 -12.02
C THR A 110 11.63 4.32 -12.08
N VAL A 111 10.41 4.85 -12.14
CA VAL A 111 10.12 6.28 -12.23
C VAL A 111 9.61 6.80 -10.89
N SER A 112 10.06 7.99 -10.48
CA SER A 112 9.55 8.62 -9.26
C SER A 112 8.04 8.84 -9.34
N THR A 113 7.33 8.57 -8.23
CA THR A 113 5.88 8.79 -8.09
C THR A 113 5.50 10.25 -8.38
N LEU A 114 6.38 11.20 -8.06
CA LEU A 114 6.19 12.61 -8.39
C LEU A 114 6.11 12.84 -9.91
N ILE A 115 7.00 12.23 -10.69
CA ILE A 115 7.02 12.37 -12.16
C ILE A 115 5.78 11.71 -12.76
N ILE A 116 5.39 10.54 -12.27
CA ILE A 116 4.16 9.85 -12.67
C ILE A 116 2.95 10.72 -12.38
N GLY A 117 2.86 11.27 -11.16
CA GLY A 117 1.76 12.15 -10.73
C GLY A 117 1.64 13.41 -11.58
N LEU A 118 2.76 14.09 -11.86
CA LEU A 118 2.78 15.27 -12.74
C LEU A 118 2.39 14.92 -14.19
N GLY A 119 2.85 13.77 -14.68
CA GLY A 119 2.46 13.27 -16.01
C GLY A 119 0.96 12.99 -16.10
N LEU A 120 0.40 12.31 -15.09
CA LEU A 120 -1.04 12.04 -15.01
C LEU A 120 -1.85 13.34 -14.86
N LEU A 121 -1.42 14.25 -14.00
CA LEU A 121 -2.04 15.56 -13.83
C LEU A 121 -2.10 16.33 -15.16
N SER A 122 -0.98 16.38 -15.89
CA SER A 122 -0.90 17.03 -17.19
C SER A 122 -1.82 16.36 -18.23
N LEU A 123 -1.86 15.03 -18.26
CA LEU A 123 -2.73 14.27 -19.15
C LEU A 123 -4.20 14.51 -18.85
N LEU A 124 -4.60 14.37 -17.57
CA LEU A 124 -5.99 14.58 -17.14
C LEU A 124 -6.47 16.00 -17.38
N SER A 125 -5.60 17.00 -17.15
CA SER A 125 -5.87 18.40 -17.45
C SER A 125 -6.12 18.63 -18.94
N ARG A 126 -5.31 18.05 -19.83
CA ARG A 126 -5.51 18.14 -21.29
C ARG A 126 -6.80 17.46 -21.76
N LEU A 127 -7.21 16.41 -21.08
CA LEU A 127 -8.46 15.70 -21.35
C LEU A 127 -9.68 16.37 -20.70
N ASN A 128 -9.50 17.49 -19.99
CA ASN A 128 -10.51 18.19 -19.21
C ASN A 128 -11.21 17.28 -18.18
N VAL A 129 -10.49 16.29 -17.62
CA VAL A 129 -10.99 15.42 -16.55
C VAL A 129 -10.86 16.15 -15.22
N THR A 130 -11.98 16.30 -14.50
CA THR A 130 -11.97 16.89 -13.15
C THR A 130 -11.30 15.94 -12.16
N LEU A 131 -10.40 16.50 -11.34
CA LEU A 131 -9.72 15.75 -10.29
C LEU A 131 -10.72 15.31 -9.20
N SER A 132 -10.57 14.05 -8.76
CA SER A 132 -11.50 13.39 -7.82
C SER A 132 -10.85 12.15 -7.21
N LEU A 133 -11.55 11.43 -6.33
CA LEU A 133 -11.08 10.13 -5.83
C LEU A 133 -10.78 9.11 -6.95
N TRP A 134 -11.51 9.16 -8.06
CA TRP A 134 -11.26 8.28 -9.21
C TRP A 134 -9.91 8.57 -9.88
N THR A 135 -9.53 9.84 -10.00
CA THR A 135 -8.23 10.21 -10.57
C THR A 135 -7.08 9.79 -9.67
N ILE A 136 -7.25 9.89 -8.34
CA ILE A 136 -6.31 9.33 -7.36
C ILE A 136 -6.22 7.81 -7.54
N GLY A 137 -7.36 7.12 -7.60
CA GLY A 137 -7.43 5.66 -7.80
C GLY A 137 -6.72 5.21 -9.08
N ILE A 138 -6.87 5.91 -10.20
CA ILE A 138 -6.14 5.65 -11.44
C ILE A 138 -4.63 5.77 -11.22
N GLY A 139 -4.17 6.82 -10.54
CA GLY A 139 -2.76 7.00 -10.22
C GLY A 139 -2.21 5.86 -9.36
N HIS A 140 -2.97 5.43 -8.35
CA HIS A 140 -2.60 4.28 -7.50
C HIS A 140 -2.57 2.96 -8.28
N VAL A 141 -3.48 2.75 -9.24
CA VAL A 141 -3.42 1.58 -10.13
C VAL A 141 -2.15 1.60 -10.96
N VAL A 142 -1.76 2.74 -11.51
CA VAL A 142 -0.55 2.85 -12.35
C VAL A 142 0.71 2.47 -11.59
N ILE A 143 0.85 2.88 -10.32
CA ILE A 143 2.05 2.57 -9.52
C ILE A 143 2.02 1.16 -8.91
N ASN A 144 0.84 0.61 -8.61
CA ASN A 144 0.70 -0.70 -7.95
C ASN A 144 0.59 -1.88 -8.91
N LEU A 145 0.14 -1.66 -10.15
CA LEU A 145 0.01 -2.71 -11.16
C LEU A 145 1.33 -3.47 -11.40
N PRO A 146 2.49 -2.81 -11.58
CA PRO A 146 3.77 -3.52 -11.73
C PRO A 146 4.11 -4.43 -10.56
N LEU A 147 3.82 -3.99 -9.33
CA LEU A 147 4.06 -4.77 -8.11
C LEU A 147 3.21 -6.04 -8.10
N CYS A 148 1.90 -5.90 -8.34
CA CYS A 148 0.99 -7.03 -8.41
C CYS A 148 1.39 -7.99 -9.53
N PHE A 149 1.72 -7.46 -10.72
CA PHE A 149 2.22 -8.25 -11.84
C PHE A 149 3.47 -9.04 -11.44
N ALA A 150 4.48 -8.41 -10.84
CA ALA A 150 5.75 -9.05 -10.50
C ALA A 150 5.56 -10.20 -9.50
N ILE A 151 4.79 -10.00 -8.43
CA ILE A 151 4.54 -11.01 -7.40
C ILE A 151 3.80 -12.21 -7.98
N ILE A 152 2.72 -11.95 -8.72
CA ILE A 152 1.90 -13.02 -9.29
C ILE A 152 2.67 -13.76 -10.40
N TYR A 153 3.39 -13.02 -11.26
CA TYR A 153 4.18 -13.62 -12.32
C TYR A 153 5.31 -14.51 -11.79
N ALA A 154 5.99 -14.10 -10.71
CA ALA A 154 7.04 -14.90 -10.06
C ALA A 154 6.51 -16.22 -9.49
N SER A 155 5.22 -16.29 -9.15
CA SER A 155 4.56 -17.49 -8.62
C SER A 155 4.04 -18.43 -9.72
N MET A 156 4.09 -18.02 -11.00
CA MET A 156 3.65 -18.83 -12.13
C MET A 156 4.72 -19.84 -12.54
N GLY A 157 4.63 -21.06 -12.03
CA GLY A 157 5.59 -22.15 -12.30
C GLY A 157 5.13 -23.21 -13.29
N GLY A 158 6.02 -24.16 -13.58
CA GLY A 158 5.73 -25.29 -14.49
C GLY A 158 4.73 -26.30 -13.93
N HIS A 159 4.60 -26.42 -12.60
CA HIS A 159 3.65 -27.34 -11.98
C HIS A 159 2.21 -27.00 -12.34
N GLN A 160 1.85 -25.70 -12.31
CA GLN A 160 0.51 -25.25 -12.70
C GLN A 160 0.18 -25.59 -14.18
N VAL A 161 1.16 -25.52 -15.07
CA VAL A 161 0.98 -25.85 -16.50
C VAL A 161 0.43 -27.25 -16.71
N ASN A 162 0.92 -28.23 -15.95
CA ASN A 162 0.48 -29.62 -16.08
C ASN A 162 -0.97 -29.79 -15.61
N ILE A 163 -1.36 -29.13 -14.52
CA ILE A 163 -2.74 -29.15 -14.00
C ILE A 163 -3.69 -28.44 -14.97
N GLU A 164 -3.26 -27.30 -15.52
CA GLU A 164 -4.02 -26.57 -16.54
C GLU A 164 -4.24 -27.39 -17.82
N ARG A 165 -3.23 -28.16 -18.25
CA ARG A 165 -3.38 -29.10 -19.40
C ARG A 165 -4.38 -30.21 -19.10
N ALA A 166 -4.26 -30.85 -17.93
CA ALA A 166 -5.22 -31.88 -17.53
C ALA A 166 -6.66 -31.36 -17.48
N ALA A 167 -6.87 -30.11 -17.02
CA ALA A 167 -8.18 -29.49 -17.05
C ALA A 167 -8.72 -29.28 -18.47
N ARG A 168 -7.85 -28.88 -19.42
CA ARG A 168 -8.23 -28.74 -20.84
C ARG A 168 -8.55 -30.12 -21.48
N ASP A 169 -7.79 -31.15 -21.12
CA ASP A 169 -8.04 -32.52 -21.60
C ASP A 169 -9.40 -33.06 -21.13
N LEU A 170 -9.88 -32.56 -19.96
CA LEU A 170 -11.23 -32.81 -19.44
C LEU A 170 -12.31 -31.89 -20.04
N GLY A 171 -11.98 -31.07 -21.05
CA GLY A 171 -12.92 -30.23 -21.78
C GLY A 171 -13.12 -28.81 -21.20
N ALA A 172 -12.28 -28.36 -20.23
CA ALA A 172 -12.38 -27.00 -19.71
C ALA A 172 -11.95 -25.97 -20.77
N ARG A 173 -12.72 -24.89 -20.89
CA ARG A 173 -12.38 -23.74 -21.74
C ARG A 173 -11.27 -22.89 -21.07
N ASP A 174 -10.52 -22.13 -21.87
CA ASP A 174 -9.38 -21.34 -21.35
C ASP A 174 -9.75 -20.40 -20.19
N TRP A 175 -10.90 -19.74 -20.27
CA TRP A 175 -11.37 -18.87 -19.17
C TRP A 175 -11.71 -19.66 -17.89
N GLN A 176 -12.20 -20.91 -18.04
CA GLN A 176 -12.48 -21.80 -16.90
C GLN A 176 -11.17 -22.28 -16.26
N VAL A 177 -10.19 -22.63 -17.08
CA VAL A 177 -8.84 -22.96 -16.59
C VAL A 177 -8.24 -21.79 -15.83
N MET A 178 -8.29 -20.59 -16.39
CA MET A 178 -7.78 -19.39 -15.74
C MET A 178 -8.49 -19.09 -14.41
N ALA A 179 -9.84 -19.07 -14.42
CA ALA A 179 -10.61 -18.63 -13.26
C ALA A 179 -10.80 -19.71 -12.19
N LEU A 180 -10.96 -21.00 -12.60
CA LEU A 180 -11.32 -22.08 -11.69
C LEU A 180 -10.15 -22.99 -11.31
N VAL A 181 -9.03 -22.90 -12.03
CA VAL A 181 -7.82 -23.69 -11.75
C VAL A 181 -6.67 -22.80 -11.37
N THR A 182 -6.23 -21.91 -12.29
CA THR A 182 -5.01 -21.11 -12.07
C THR A 182 -5.20 -20.06 -10.97
N ALA A 183 -6.30 -19.30 -10.96
CA ALA A 183 -6.54 -18.27 -9.96
C ALA A 183 -6.62 -18.85 -8.52
N PRO A 184 -7.37 -19.94 -8.25
CA PRO A 184 -7.36 -20.56 -6.92
C PRO A 184 -5.99 -21.10 -6.50
N MET A 185 -5.21 -21.68 -7.42
CA MET A 185 -3.86 -22.16 -7.11
C MET A 185 -2.89 -21.03 -6.76
N LEU A 186 -3.10 -19.85 -7.32
CA LEU A 186 -2.29 -18.65 -7.06
C LEU A 186 -2.90 -17.73 -6.01
N MET A 187 -3.99 -18.14 -5.34
CA MET A 187 -4.68 -17.31 -4.35
C MET A 187 -3.76 -16.77 -3.27
N PRO A 188 -2.83 -17.54 -2.68
CA PRO A 188 -1.88 -16.99 -1.70
C PRO A 188 -1.04 -15.85 -2.27
N SER A 189 -0.55 -15.97 -3.51
CA SER A 189 0.25 -14.92 -4.15
C SER A 189 -0.59 -13.73 -4.56
N ILE A 190 -1.84 -13.94 -4.97
CA ILE A 190 -2.80 -12.88 -5.30
C ILE A 190 -3.15 -12.09 -4.04
N LEU A 191 -3.42 -12.78 -2.92
CA LEU A 191 -3.70 -12.14 -1.63
C LEU A 191 -2.49 -11.37 -1.11
N ALA A 192 -1.29 -11.95 -1.19
CA ALA A 192 -0.05 -11.26 -0.81
C ALA A 192 0.16 -9.98 -1.66
N ALA A 193 -0.03 -10.05 -2.98
CA ALA A 193 0.05 -8.91 -3.88
C ALA A 193 -1.01 -7.86 -3.54
N PHE A 194 -2.24 -8.28 -3.23
CA PHE A 194 -3.33 -7.40 -2.86
C PHE A 194 -3.04 -6.64 -1.56
N PHE A 195 -2.72 -7.33 -0.47
CA PHE A 195 -2.46 -6.68 0.81
C PHE A 195 -1.23 -5.78 0.77
N LEU A 196 -0.18 -6.19 0.06
CA LEU A 196 0.98 -5.33 -0.14
C LEU A 196 0.63 -4.08 -0.94
N SER A 197 -0.18 -4.21 -2.01
CA SER A 197 -0.68 -3.09 -2.79
C SER A 197 -1.58 -2.16 -1.96
N VAL A 198 -2.45 -2.72 -1.08
CA VAL A 198 -3.27 -1.93 -0.15
C VAL A 198 -2.37 -1.12 0.78
N THR A 199 -1.34 -1.71 1.34
CA THR A 199 -0.39 -1.02 2.23
C THR A 199 0.32 0.12 1.52
N PHE A 200 0.82 -0.11 0.30
CA PHE A 200 1.45 0.95 -0.51
C PHE A 200 0.46 2.07 -0.90
N SER A 201 -0.77 1.70 -1.26
CA SER A 201 -1.80 2.67 -1.62
C SER A 201 -2.28 3.48 -0.42
N TRP A 202 -2.33 2.86 0.77
CA TRP A 202 -2.74 3.51 2.01
C TRP A 202 -1.81 4.66 2.42
N ASP A 203 -0.50 4.47 2.21
CA ASP A 203 0.54 5.43 2.61
C ASP A 203 0.95 6.39 1.46
N GLU A 204 0.35 6.25 0.27
CA GLU A 204 0.72 7.06 -0.90
C GLU A 204 0.17 8.49 -0.77
N PHE A 205 1.10 9.43 -0.60
CA PHE A 205 0.81 10.85 -0.45
C PHE A 205 0.90 11.62 -1.76
N ILE A 206 1.97 11.39 -2.57
CA ILE A 206 2.34 12.28 -3.68
C ILE A 206 1.30 12.25 -4.80
N ILE A 207 0.90 11.04 -5.21
CA ILE A 207 -0.14 10.86 -6.24
C ILE A 207 -1.47 11.45 -5.75
N ALA A 208 -1.84 11.16 -4.51
CA ALA A 208 -3.07 11.68 -3.93
C ALA A 208 -3.06 13.20 -3.84
N PHE A 209 -1.96 13.82 -3.42
CA PHE A 209 -1.80 15.27 -3.33
C PHE A 209 -1.93 15.96 -4.69
N LEU A 210 -1.32 15.39 -5.74
CA LEU A 210 -1.35 15.97 -7.09
C LEU A 210 -2.70 15.77 -7.81
N LEU A 211 -3.38 14.64 -7.54
CA LEU A 211 -4.61 14.26 -8.26
C LEU A 211 -5.89 14.47 -7.44
N SER A 212 -5.81 15.05 -6.24
CA SER A 212 -6.96 15.46 -5.44
C SER A 212 -7.43 16.88 -5.77
N ARG A 213 -8.68 17.17 -5.43
CA ARG A 213 -9.23 18.53 -5.49
C ARG A 213 -10.01 18.87 -4.20
N PHE A 214 -11.19 18.32 -4.03
CA PHE A 214 -12.04 18.54 -2.83
C PHE A 214 -12.02 17.32 -1.92
N ASP A 215 -12.05 16.13 -2.53
CA ASP A 215 -11.98 14.87 -1.81
C ASP A 215 -10.52 14.48 -1.65
N VAL A 216 -10.01 14.56 -0.44
CA VAL A 216 -8.63 14.24 -0.12
C VAL A 216 -8.52 12.90 0.59
N THR A 217 -7.35 12.29 0.51
CA THR A 217 -6.99 11.11 1.29
C THR A 217 -6.37 11.53 2.62
N LEU A 218 -6.30 10.59 3.55
CA LEU A 218 -5.81 10.85 4.90
C LEU A 218 -4.37 11.39 4.96
N PRO A 219 -3.39 10.88 4.18
CA PRO A 219 -2.04 11.46 4.16
C PRO A 219 -2.05 12.93 3.72
N VAL A 220 -2.91 13.32 2.79
CA VAL A 220 -3.05 14.70 2.30
C VAL A 220 -3.66 15.59 3.39
N GLU A 221 -4.67 15.12 4.12
CA GLU A 221 -5.28 15.87 5.22
C GLU A 221 -4.30 16.03 6.39
N ILE A 222 -3.57 14.99 6.77
CA ILE A 222 -2.50 15.08 7.79
C ILE A 222 -1.44 16.11 7.39
N TRP A 223 -1.03 16.13 6.12
CA TRP A 223 -0.11 17.14 5.62
C TRP A 223 -0.67 18.56 5.76
N SER A 224 -1.96 18.75 5.47
CA SER A 224 -2.65 20.04 5.66
C SER A 224 -2.62 20.49 7.13
N MET A 225 -2.88 19.56 8.07
CA MET A 225 -2.80 19.80 9.51
C MET A 225 -1.39 20.22 9.94
N LEU A 226 -0.36 19.49 9.50
CA LEU A 226 1.04 19.81 9.82
C LEU A 226 1.46 21.21 9.35
N ARG A 227 0.94 21.66 8.22
CA ARG A 227 1.20 23.01 7.70
C ARG A 227 0.48 24.10 8.46
N SER A 228 -0.63 23.81 9.12
CA SER A 228 -1.39 24.76 9.94
C SER A 228 -0.82 24.94 11.35
N GLY A 229 0.04 24.03 11.79
CA GLY A 229 0.71 24.07 13.09
C GLY A 229 0.87 22.70 13.74
N LEU A 230 1.68 22.63 14.79
CA LEU A 230 1.87 21.42 15.58
C LEU A 230 0.74 21.31 16.62
N ASP A 231 -0.06 20.25 16.51
CA ASP A 231 -1.16 19.95 17.41
C ASP A 231 -1.04 18.48 17.88
N PRO A 232 -1.22 18.13 19.14
CA PRO A 232 -1.27 16.75 19.61
C PRO A 232 -2.34 15.90 18.90
N LYS A 233 -3.40 16.50 18.36
CA LYS A 233 -4.38 15.86 17.49
C LYS A 233 -3.74 15.21 16.26
N THR A 234 -2.69 15.83 15.70
CA THR A 234 -1.93 15.26 14.57
C THR A 234 -1.19 13.99 15.00
N ASN A 235 -0.68 13.94 16.23
CA ASN A 235 -0.06 12.73 16.77
C ASN A 235 -1.10 11.63 17.04
N ALA A 236 -2.30 12.00 17.48
CA ALA A 236 -3.40 11.06 17.71
C ALA A 236 -3.84 10.40 16.40
N ILE A 237 -4.06 11.17 15.33
CA ILE A 237 -4.41 10.59 14.01
C ILE A 237 -3.25 9.76 13.44
N GLY A 238 -1.99 10.20 13.60
CA GLY A 238 -0.81 9.42 13.22
C GLY A 238 -0.74 8.07 13.93
N SER A 239 -1.08 8.03 15.23
CA SER A 239 -1.17 6.78 16.00
C SER A 239 -2.29 5.85 15.48
N VAL A 240 -3.44 6.40 15.10
CA VAL A 240 -4.55 5.64 14.49
C VAL A 240 -4.11 5.07 13.14
N VAL A 241 -3.46 5.86 12.30
CA VAL A 241 -2.92 5.40 10.99
C VAL A 241 -1.93 4.25 11.19
N PHE A 242 -1.01 4.40 12.15
CA PHE A 242 -0.04 3.35 12.46
C PHE A 242 -0.73 2.04 12.90
N LEU A 243 -1.74 2.12 13.76
CA LEU A 243 -2.51 0.94 14.20
C LEU A 243 -3.24 0.26 13.04
N ILE A 244 -3.82 1.04 12.10
CA ILE A 244 -4.46 0.50 10.90
C ILE A 244 -3.43 -0.18 10.00
N SER A 245 -2.25 0.42 9.80
CA SER A 245 -1.16 -0.17 9.01
C SER A 245 -0.68 -1.49 9.62
N VAL A 246 -0.52 -1.55 10.94
CA VAL A 246 -0.19 -2.81 11.65
C VAL A 246 -1.29 -3.84 11.48
N ALA A 247 -2.57 -3.44 11.53
CA ALA A 247 -3.69 -4.35 11.31
C ALA A 247 -3.66 -4.95 9.89
N PHE A 248 -3.35 -4.16 8.85
CA PHE A 248 -3.19 -4.69 7.49
C PHE A 248 -2.07 -5.72 7.39
N LEU A 249 -0.93 -5.48 8.05
CA LEU A 249 0.18 -6.45 8.09
C LEU A 249 -0.20 -7.75 8.80
N ILE A 250 -0.91 -7.67 9.94
CA ILE A 250 -1.38 -8.85 10.67
C ILE A 250 -2.38 -9.64 9.82
N ILE A 251 -3.32 -8.96 9.16
CA ILE A 251 -4.30 -9.64 8.29
C ILE A 251 -3.59 -10.33 7.13
N MET A 252 -2.56 -9.68 6.56
CA MET A 252 -1.74 -10.28 5.49
C MET A 252 -1.01 -11.55 5.95
N GLU A 253 -0.49 -11.56 7.18
CA GLU A 253 0.23 -12.72 7.74
C GLU A 253 -0.70 -13.91 8.02
N LEU A 254 -1.98 -13.64 8.33
CA LEU A 254 -2.99 -14.65 8.65
C LEU A 254 -3.73 -15.19 7.41
N ALA A 255 -3.60 -14.54 6.25
CA ALA A 255 -4.32 -14.89 5.01
C ALA A 255 -3.49 -15.80 4.10
#